data_1e11b128acedc1e3616d90a870fa690d
#
_entry.id   1e11b128acedc1e3616d90a870fa690d
#
_cell.length_a   1.000
_cell.length_b   1.000
_cell.length_c   1.000
_cell.angle_alpha   90.00
_cell.angle_beta   90.00
_cell.angle_gamma   90.00
#
_symmetry.space_group_name_H-M   'P 1'
#
loop_
_entity.id
_entity.type
_entity.pdbx_description
1 polymer ?
#
loop_
_entity_poly.entity_id
_entity_poly.type
_entity_poly.pdbx_seq_one_letter_code
_entity_poly.pdbx_strand_id
1 'polypeptide(L)'
;DNILADGSAPGFGLVADGMSGDGEKTFRELNGDVSPYDPEQAKEYYDKAVEELGSAPSEVTLLVADDSVSKSVATFIQSELVTTLGLNVVIDTKTVQGRGELMDANNYQFAVTAWGADYDDAMTYLDLWTNGTPYRGNYNDDDYNALISDAKTQTDDAVRLDDMLKAEKKLVEEDAVVA
;
A
#
# COMPACT_ATOMS: atom_id res chain seq x y z
N ASP A 1 -4.70 9.69 -13.49
CA ASP A 1 -5.74 9.77 -14.56
C ASP A 1 -5.20 9.45 -15.96
N ASN A 2 -3.96 9.88 -16.28
CA ASN A 2 -3.43 9.73 -17.65
C ASN A 2 -2.77 8.37 -17.94
N ILE A 3 -2.50 7.54 -16.93
CA ILE A 3 -1.78 6.28 -17.11
C ILE A 3 -2.74 5.15 -17.43
N LEU A 4 -3.80 5.00 -16.67
CA LEU A 4 -4.80 3.95 -16.88
C LEU A 4 -5.86 4.39 -17.91
N ALA A 5 -6.30 5.65 -17.85
CA ALA A 5 -7.30 6.25 -18.73
C ALA A 5 -8.61 5.42 -18.86
N ASP A 6 -8.95 4.68 -17.82
CA ASP A 6 -10.09 3.75 -17.76
C ASP A 6 -11.22 4.25 -16.86
N GLY A 7 -11.09 5.49 -16.32
CA GLY A 7 -12.05 6.10 -15.41
C GLY A 7 -11.77 5.79 -13.93
N SER A 8 -10.69 5.11 -13.59
CA SER A 8 -10.28 4.92 -12.20
C SER A 8 -9.92 6.26 -11.54
N ALA A 9 -10.23 6.37 -10.25
CA ALA A 9 -9.85 7.52 -9.43
C ALA A 9 -8.47 7.31 -8.78
N PRO A 10 -7.75 8.39 -8.44
CA PRO A 10 -6.55 8.29 -7.60
C PRO A 10 -6.90 7.66 -6.25
N GLY A 11 -6.09 6.70 -5.79
CA GLY A 11 -6.23 6.13 -4.45
C GLY A 11 -5.43 6.96 -3.43
N PHE A 12 -6.04 7.21 -2.26
CA PHE A 12 -5.42 7.95 -1.16
C PHE A 12 -5.30 7.11 0.10
N GLY A 13 -5.32 5.81 -0.05
CA GLY A 13 -5.15 4.84 1.03
C GLY A 13 -5.26 3.41 0.51
N LEU A 14 -5.18 2.45 1.42
CA LEU A 14 -5.27 1.03 1.09
C LEU A 14 -6.71 0.61 0.78
N VAL A 15 -7.66 1.08 1.55
CA VAL A 15 -9.09 0.77 1.38
C VAL A 15 -9.66 1.61 0.24
N ALA A 16 -10.33 0.98 -0.71
CA ALA A 16 -10.90 1.65 -1.87
C ALA A 16 -12.01 2.65 -1.49
N ASP A 17 -12.13 3.73 -2.26
CA ASP A 17 -13.02 4.87 -1.97
C ASP A 17 -14.51 4.50 -1.82
N GLY A 18 -14.98 3.50 -2.55
CA GLY A 18 -16.39 3.10 -2.54
C GLY A 18 -16.81 2.20 -1.39
N MET A 19 -15.88 1.84 -0.48
CA MET A 19 -16.21 0.92 0.63
C MET A 19 -17.09 1.59 1.67
N SER A 20 -18.07 0.85 2.19
CA SER A 20 -18.99 1.32 3.23
C SER A 20 -18.30 1.76 4.50
N GLY A 21 -18.75 2.86 5.11
CA GLY A 21 -18.31 3.39 6.39
C GLY A 21 -19.39 3.29 7.46
N ASP A 22 -19.93 4.45 7.90
CA ASP A 22 -20.92 4.54 8.99
C ASP A 22 -22.40 4.47 8.53
N GLY A 23 -22.63 4.23 7.26
CA GLY A 23 -23.95 4.21 6.63
C GLY A 23 -24.37 5.56 6.02
N GLU A 24 -23.69 6.65 6.36
CA GLU A 24 -23.87 7.98 5.74
C GLU A 24 -22.69 8.34 4.83
N LYS A 25 -21.47 7.94 5.23
CA LYS A 25 -20.21 8.19 4.54
C LYS A 25 -19.48 6.90 4.19
N THR A 26 -18.68 6.96 3.16
CA THR A 26 -17.73 5.89 2.82
C THR A 26 -16.58 5.82 3.84
N PHE A 27 -15.88 4.71 3.88
CA PHE A 27 -14.69 4.54 4.72
C PHE A 27 -13.65 5.62 4.43
N ARG A 28 -13.41 5.94 3.13
CA ARG A 28 -12.46 6.97 2.71
C ARG A 28 -12.86 8.37 3.15
N GLU A 29 -14.15 8.73 3.06
CA GLU A 29 -14.66 10.02 3.54
C GLU A 29 -14.51 10.21 5.06
N LEU A 30 -14.49 9.11 5.81
CA LEU A 30 -14.26 9.14 7.26
C LEU A 30 -12.77 9.19 7.61
N ASN A 31 -11.94 8.42 6.88
CA ASN A 31 -10.51 8.32 7.20
C ASN A 31 -9.67 9.45 6.59
N GLY A 32 -10.18 10.11 5.53
CA GLY A 32 -9.43 11.11 4.78
C GLY A 32 -8.30 10.49 3.93
N ASP A 33 -7.40 11.33 3.46
CA ASP A 33 -6.26 10.92 2.65
C ASP A 33 -5.12 10.48 3.57
N VAL A 34 -4.83 9.19 3.62
CA VAL A 34 -3.75 8.61 4.43
C VAL A 34 -2.47 8.37 3.61
N SER A 35 -2.52 8.55 2.31
CA SER A 35 -1.38 8.45 1.38
C SER A 35 -1.40 9.57 0.33
N PRO A 36 -1.30 10.85 0.76
CA PRO A 36 -1.31 11.97 -0.16
C PRO A 36 -0.06 11.99 -1.05
N TYR A 37 -0.22 12.46 -2.28
CA TYR A 37 0.93 12.72 -3.17
C TYR A 37 1.66 14.00 -2.72
N ASP A 38 2.79 13.85 -2.06
CA ASP A 38 3.65 14.96 -1.61
C ASP A 38 5.13 14.67 -1.92
N PRO A 39 5.60 15.06 -3.10
CA PRO A 39 6.99 14.82 -3.52
C PRO A 39 8.03 15.61 -2.70
N GLU A 40 7.67 16.74 -2.11
CA GLU A 40 8.58 17.52 -1.26
C GLU A 40 8.79 16.80 0.07
N GLN A 41 7.72 16.35 0.71
CA GLN A 41 7.80 15.58 1.94
C GLN A 41 8.47 14.21 1.71
N ALA A 42 8.20 13.54 0.59
CA ALA A 42 8.87 12.31 0.21
C ALA A 42 10.39 12.48 0.11
N LYS A 43 10.84 13.61 -0.49
CA LYS A 43 12.26 13.95 -0.58
C LYS A 43 12.88 14.19 0.79
N GLU A 44 12.20 14.89 1.68
CA GLU A 44 12.68 15.11 3.05
C GLU A 44 12.87 13.81 3.83
N TYR A 45 11.91 12.88 3.76
CA TYR A 45 12.04 11.57 4.40
C TYR A 45 13.16 10.74 3.79
N TYR A 46 13.29 10.77 2.46
CA TYR A 46 14.37 10.06 1.78
C TYR A 46 15.75 10.57 2.20
N ASP A 47 15.93 11.89 2.26
CA ASP A 47 17.21 12.49 2.67
C ASP A 47 17.56 12.14 4.13
N LYS A 48 16.59 12.16 5.04
CA LYS A 48 16.77 11.71 6.42
C LYS A 48 17.18 10.23 6.49
N ALA A 49 16.49 9.36 5.73
CA ALA A 49 16.83 7.94 5.68
C ALA A 49 18.26 7.71 5.14
N VAL A 50 18.67 8.45 4.11
CA VAL A 50 20.04 8.39 3.58
C VAL A 50 21.06 8.86 4.62
N GLU A 51 20.76 9.91 5.39
CA GLU A 51 21.62 10.39 6.47
C GLU A 51 21.77 9.31 7.58
N GLU A 52 20.67 8.72 8.01
CA GLU A 52 20.67 7.66 9.04
C GLU A 52 21.39 6.40 8.59
N LEU A 53 21.24 5.99 7.34
CA LEU A 53 21.89 4.81 6.77
C LEU A 53 23.35 5.06 6.34
N GLY A 54 23.74 6.33 6.23
CA GLY A 54 25.07 6.73 5.79
C GLY A 54 25.30 6.67 4.28
N SER A 55 24.37 6.15 3.51
CA SER A 55 24.42 6.13 2.04
C SER A 55 23.04 5.87 1.43
N ALA A 56 22.80 6.42 0.24
CA ALA A 56 21.65 6.03 -0.58
C ALA A 56 21.81 4.59 -1.11
N PRO A 57 20.72 3.85 -1.30
CA PRO A 57 20.77 2.57 -2.00
C PRO A 57 21.29 2.78 -3.43
N SER A 58 22.19 1.90 -3.90
CA SER A 58 22.75 1.99 -5.25
C SER A 58 21.71 1.70 -6.32
N GLU A 59 20.75 0.84 -5.99
CA GLU A 59 19.68 0.40 -6.87
C GLU A 59 18.57 -0.22 -6.05
N VAL A 60 17.31 -0.06 -6.50
CA VAL A 60 16.16 -0.78 -6.00
C VAL A 60 15.40 -1.44 -7.15
N THR A 61 14.85 -2.62 -6.90
CA THR A 61 14.12 -3.40 -7.89
C THR A 61 12.62 -3.30 -7.66
N LEU A 62 11.87 -2.93 -8.70
CA LEU A 62 10.41 -2.88 -8.72
C LEU A 62 9.87 -4.10 -9.46
N LEU A 63 9.31 -5.04 -8.73
CA LEU A 63 8.73 -6.27 -9.25
C LEU A 63 7.31 -6.03 -9.78
N VAL A 64 7.05 -6.41 -11.03
CA VAL A 64 5.75 -6.20 -11.69
C VAL A 64 5.32 -7.39 -12.55
N ALA A 65 4.02 -7.47 -12.83
CA ALA A 65 3.52 -8.43 -13.83
C ALA A 65 3.85 -7.99 -15.26
N ASP A 66 3.83 -8.93 -16.19
CA ASP A 66 4.23 -8.73 -17.61
C ASP A 66 3.10 -8.19 -18.50
N ASP A 67 1.94 -7.84 -17.92
CA ASP A 67 0.85 -7.19 -18.64
C ASP A 67 1.14 -5.71 -18.92
N SER A 68 0.40 -5.13 -19.87
CA SER A 68 0.63 -3.76 -20.33
C SER A 68 0.33 -2.70 -19.27
N VAL A 69 -0.68 -2.91 -18.43
CA VAL A 69 -1.09 -2.00 -17.38
C VAL A 69 -0.02 -1.93 -16.29
N SER A 70 0.41 -3.10 -15.79
CA SER A 70 1.47 -3.20 -14.78
C SER A 70 2.77 -2.53 -15.24
N LYS A 71 3.15 -2.72 -16.52
CA LYS A 71 4.34 -2.08 -17.10
C LYS A 71 4.20 -0.55 -17.18
N SER A 72 3.02 -0.04 -17.56
CA SER A 72 2.77 1.39 -17.63
C SER A 72 2.85 2.04 -16.25
N VAL A 73 2.22 1.41 -15.25
CA VAL A 73 2.28 1.85 -13.85
C VAL A 73 3.72 1.83 -13.33
N ALA A 74 4.45 0.73 -13.57
CA ALA A 74 5.85 0.61 -13.16
C ALA A 74 6.76 1.68 -13.77
N THR A 75 6.57 1.99 -15.07
CA THR A 75 7.33 3.04 -15.75
C THR A 75 7.06 4.41 -15.14
N PHE A 76 5.82 4.68 -14.79
CA PHE A 76 5.46 5.94 -14.10
C PHE A 76 6.10 6.01 -12.72
N ILE A 77 5.95 4.97 -11.89
CA ILE A 77 6.57 4.91 -10.56
C ILE A 77 8.09 5.08 -10.65
N GLN A 78 8.74 4.38 -11.58
CA GLN A 78 10.17 4.53 -11.82
C GLN A 78 10.53 5.98 -12.13
N SER A 79 9.80 6.62 -13.05
CA SER A 79 10.05 8.02 -13.44
C SER A 79 9.91 8.99 -12.26
N GLU A 80 8.87 8.82 -11.45
CA GLU A 80 8.62 9.66 -10.26
C GLU A 80 9.72 9.49 -9.22
N LEU A 81 10.11 8.25 -8.90
CA LEU A 81 11.16 7.97 -7.91
C LEU A 81 12.54 8.47 -8.38
N VAL A 82 12.86 8.31 -9.67
CA VAL A 82 14.09 8.85 -10.25
C VAL A 82 14.09 10.38 -10.21
N THR A 83 12.99 11.01 -10.61
CA THR A 83 12.91 12.48 -10.72
C THR A 83 12.90 13.14 -9.35
N THR A 84 12.14 12.60 -8.39
CA THR A 84 11.94 13.19 -7.06
C THR A 84 13.09 12.87 -6.12
N LEU A 85 13.52 11.60 -6.09
CA LEU A 85 14.50 11.12 -5.12
C LEU A 85 15.89 10.87 -5.68
N GLY A 86 16.04 10.82 -7.00
CA GLY A 86 17.30 10.39 -7.64
C GLY A 86 17.57 8.90 -7.44
N LEU A 87 16.55 8.11 -7.11
CA LEU A 87 16.68 6.70 -6.80
C LEU A 87 16.81 5.88 -8.10
N ASN A 88 17.83 5.03 -8.20
CA ASN A 88 17.98 4.13 -9.34
C ASN A 88 16.99 2.96 -9.20
N VAL A 89 15.96 2.94 -10.04
CA VAL A 89 14.91 1.91 -10.00
C VAL A 89 15.01 1.02 -11.22
N VAL A 90 15.14 -0.30 -11.00
CA VAL A 90 15.12 -1.31 -12.05
C VAL A 90 13.79 -2.05 -12.03
N ILE A 91 13.10 -2.09 -13.18
CA ILE A 91 11.83 -2.81 -13.32
C ILE A 91 12.13 -4.29 -13.62
N ASP A 92 11.71 -5.17 -12.70
CA ASP A 92 11.78 -6.62 -12.86
C ASP A 92 10.41 -7.18 -13.25
N THR A 93 10.28 -7.59 -14.50
CA THR A 93 9.02 -8.07 -15.09
C THR A 93 8.94 -9.59 -15.02
N LYS A 94 7.87 -10.12 -14.43
CA LYS A 94 7.57 -11.55 -14.34
C LYS A 94 6.16 -11.84 -14.82
N THR A 95 5.89 -13.11 -15.16
CA THR A 95 4.49 -13.54 -15.29
C THR A 95 3.74 -13.30 -14.00
N VAL A 96 2.40 -13.18 -14.03
CA VAL A 96 1.57 -13.03 -12.83
C VAL A 96 1.89 -14.11 -11.79
N GLN A 97 2.03 -15.37 -12.24
CA GLN A 97 2.41 -16.48 -11.37
C GLN A 97 3.83 -16.30 -10.80
N GLY A 98 4.82 -15.98 -11.62
CA GLY A 98 6.21 -15.81 -11.17
C GLY A 98 6.37 -14.62 -10.20
N ARG A 99 5.60 -13.53 -10.39
CA ARG A 99 5.53 -12.45 -9.41
C ARG A 99 4.97 -12.97 -8.08
N GLY A 100 3.85 -13.70 -8.11
CA GLY A 100 3.25 -14.30 -6.91
C GLY A 100 4.23 -15.21 -6.17
N GLU A 101 4.93 -16.10 -6.87
CA GLU A 101 5.93 -16.98 -6.27
C GLU A 101 7.08 -16.22 -5.57
N LEU A 102 7.55 -15.12 -6.16
CA LEU A 102 8.56 -14.26 -5.52
C LEU A 102 8.01 -13.54 -4.30
N MET A 103 6.76 -13.08 -4.35
CA MET A 103 6.11 -12.42 -3.22
C MET A 103 5.85 -13.40 -2.07
N ASP A 104 5.39 -14.61 -2.35
CA ASP A 104 5.19 -15.68 -1.36
C ASP A 104 6.51 -16.12 -0.71
N ALA A 105 7.61 -16.05 -1.46
CA ALA A 105 8.95 -16.31 -0.95
C ALA A 105 9.58 -15.11 -0.23
N ASN A 106 8.90 -13.96 -0.13
CA ASN A 106 9.42 -12.68 0.35
C ASN A 106 10.74 -12.27 -0.35
N ASN A 107 10.84 -12.54 -1.64
CA ASN A 107 12.02 -12.28 -2.47
C ASN A 107 11.76 -11.11 -3.43
N TYR A 108 11.54 -9.93 -2.87
CA TYR A 108 11.36 -8.66 -3.60
C TYR A 108 11.69 -7.48 -2.68
N GLN A 109 11.92 -6.30 -3.26
CA GLN A 109 12.10 -5.05 -2.53
C GLN A 109 10.84 -4.19 -2.61
N PHE A 110 10.40 -3.87 -3.82
CA PHE A 110 9.10 -3.25 -4.11
C PHE A 110 8.31 -4.16 -5.04
N ALA A 111 7.00 -4.18 -4.93
CA ALA A 111 6.13 -4.91 -5.85
C ALA A 111 4.87 -4.11 -6.16
N VAL A 112 4.46 -4.14 -7.43
CA VAL A 112 3.13 -3.66 -7.82
C VAL A 112 2.17 -4.83 -7.83
N THR A 113 1.13 -4.71 -7.02
CA THR A 113 0.04 -5.68 -6.94
C THR A 113 -1.28 -4.93 -6.75
N ALA A 114 -2.39 -5.64 -6.90
CA ALA A 114 -3.72 -5.10 -6.69
C ALA A 114 -4.57 -6.10 -5.89
N TRP A 115 -5.58 -5.59 -5.23
CA TRP A 115 -6.60 -6.37 -4.56
C TRP A 115 -7.98 -5.82 -4.91
N GLY A 116 -8.87 -6.67 -5.34
CA GLY A 116 -10.29 -6.35 -5.50
C GLY A 116 -11.05 -6.76 -4.24
N ALA A 117 -11.98 -5.93 -3.78
CA ALA A 117 -12.78 -6.26 -2.62
C ALA A 117 -13.61 -7.53 -2.86
N ASP A 118 -13.58 -8.48 -1.93
CA ASP A 118 -14.43 -9.69 -1.98
C ASP A 118 -15.84 -9.41 -1.45
N TYR A 119 -15.98 -8.37 -0.63
CA TYR A 119 -17.24 -7.93 -0.01
C TYR A 119 -17.14 -6.45 0.39
N ASP A 120 -18.28 -5.79 0.59
CA ASP A 120 -18.35 -4.37 0.93
C ASP A 120 -18.09 -4.14 2.43
N ASP A 121 -16.82 -4.22 2.81
CA ASP A 121 -16.32 -3.89 4.14
C ASP A 121 -14.80 -3.66 4.06
N ALA A 122 -14.27 -2.66 4.76
CA ALA A 122 -12.84 -2.33 4.78
C ALA A 122 -11.94 -3.50 5.21
N MET A 123 -12.47 -4.45 5.99
CA MET A 123 -11.76 -5.63 6.45
C MET A 123 -11.21 -6.49 5.30
N THR A 124 -11.85 -6.48 4.11
CA THR A 124 -11.35 -7.23 2.93
C THR A 124 -9.96 -6.80 2.50
N TYR A 125 -9.55 -5.55 2.81
CA TYR A 125 -8.22 -5.01 2.56
C TYR A 125 -7.29 -5.16 3.77
N LEU A 126 -7.82 -4.84 4.96
CA LEU A 126 -7.03 -4.74 6.18
C LEU A 126 -6.57 -6.10 6.72
N ASP A 127 -7.42 -7.12 6.63
CA ASP A 127 -7.10 -8.48 7.13
C ASP A 127 -5.91 -9.14 6.41
N LEU A 128 -5.58 -8.70 5.22
CA LEU A 128 -4.47 -9.23 4.42
C LEU A 128 -3.09 -8.97 5.05
N TRP A 129 -2.98 -8.03 5.98
CA TRP A 129 -1.72 -7.54 6.54
C TRP A 129 -1.43 -8.06 7.93
N THR A 130 -2.21 -9.02 8.41
CA THR A 130 -2.03 -9.60 9.74
C THR A 130 -1.04 -10.76 9.76
N ASN A 131 -0.37 -10.93 10.91
CA ASN A 131 0.40 -12.12 11.28
C ASN A 131 1.57 -12.49 10.34
N GLY A 132 2.19 -11.52 9.70
CA GLY A 132 3.44 -11.74 8.95
C GLY A 132 3.28 -12.58 7.68
N THR A 133 2.32 -12.26 6.85
CA THR A 133 2.12 -12.91 5.56
C THR A 133 3.29 -12.57 4.60
N PRO A 134 4.03 -13.56 4.06
CA PRO A 134 5.17 -13.30 3.16
C PRO A 134 4.81 -12.47 1.94
N TYR A 135 3.67 -12.72 1.33
CA TYR A 135 3.14 -11.95 0.20
C TYR A 135 2.97 -10.46 0.49
N ARG A 136 2.88 -10.08 1.77
CA ARG A 136 2.79 -8.71 2.28
C ARG A 136 4.06 -8.26 3.01
N GLY A 137 5.22 -8.74 2.56
CA GLY A 137 6.51 -8.35 3.12
C GLY A 137 6.77 -8.81 4.54
N ASN A 138 6.04 -9.81 5.02
CA ASN A 138 6.04 -10.26 6.42
C ASN A 138 5.68 -9.14 7.42
N TYR A 139 4.89 -8.14 7.00
CA TYR A 139 4.41 -7.13 7.93
C TYR A 139 3.73 -7.79 9.13
N ASN A 140 4.18 -7.48 10.33
CA ASN A 140 3.68 -8.04 11.57
C ASN A 140 3.92 -7.04 12.71
N ASP A 141 2.88 -6.32 13.05
CA ASP A 141 2.85 -5.35 14.13
C ASP A 141 1.78 -5.75 15.14
N ASP A 142 2.12 -5.80 16.43
CA ASP A 142 1.24 -6.30 17.48
C ASP A 142 0.02 -5.38 17.69
N ASP A 143 0.19 -4.06 17.59
CA ASP A 143 -0.90 -3.10 17.75
C ASP A 143 -1.87 -3.16 16.56
N TYR A 144 -1.33 -3.30 15.34
CA TYR A 144 -2.15 -3.53 14.15
C TYR A 144 -2.94 -4.83 14.25
N ASN A 145 -2.27 -5.92 14.62
CA ASN A 145 -2.93 -7.22 14.79
C ASN A 145 -4.03 -7.16 15.86
N ALA A 146 -3.82 -6.41 16.95
CA ALA A 146 -4.84 -6.19 17.98
C ALA A 146 -6.04 -5.43 17.43
N LEU A 147 -5.85 -4.31 16.73
CA LEU A 147 -6.94 -3.55 16.10
C LEU A 147 -7.78 -4.42 15.17
N ILE A 148 -7.16 -5.23 14.32
CA ILE A 148 -7.87 -6.13 13.40
C ILE A 148 -8.61 -7.24 14.15
N SER A 149 -7.99 -7.83 15.19
CA SER A 149 -8.62 -8.85 16.03
C SER A 149 -9.83 -8.31 16.77
N ASP A 150 -9.71 -7.11 17.34
CA ASP A 150 -10.79 -6.43 18.07
C ASP A 150 -11.94 -6.08 17.12
N ALA A 151 -11.65 -5.50 15.94
CA ALA A 151 -12.65 -5.22 14.92
C ALA A 151 -13.40 -6.46 14.44
N LYS A 152 -12.76 -7.63 14.36
CA LYS A 152 -13.41 -8.90 13.98
C LYS A 152 -14.40 -9.43 15.01
N THR A 153 -14.20 -9.12 16.28
CA THR A 153 -15.01 -9.63 17.38
C THR A 153 -15.95 -8.60 17.97
N GLN A 154 -15.78 -7.34 17.59
CA GLN A 154 -16.58 -6.22 18.07
C GLN A 154 -18.04 -6.30 17.60
N THR A 155 -18.98 -6.06 18.51
CA THR A 155 -20.43 -6.03 18.25
C THR A 155 -21.01 -4.62 18.17
N ASP A 156 -20.25 -3.59 18.55
CA ASP A 156 -20.58 -2.19 18.37
C ASP A 156 -19.97 -1.71 17.05
N ASP A 157 -20.83 -1.40 16.07
CA ASP A 157 -20.39 -1.04 14.72
C ASP A 157 -19.52 0.23 14.70
N ALA A 158 -19.77 1.19 15.59
CA ALA A 158 -18.99 2.42 15.65
C ALA A 158 -17.57 2.17 16.21
N VAL A 159 -17.44 1.32 17.22
CA VAL A 159 -16.14 0.91 17.76
C VAL A 159 -15.38 0.07 16.74
N ARG A 160 -16.05 -0.87 16.08
CA ARG A 160 -15.48 -1.67 15.01
C ARG A 160 -14.91 -0.81 13.87
N LEU A 161 -15.69 0.17 13.43
CA LEU A 161 -15.27 1.09 12.37
C LEU A 161 -14.06 1.92 12.81
N ASP A 162 -14.05 2.44 14.04
CA ASP A 162 -12.93 3.22 14.59
C ASP A 162 -11.63 2.40 14.63
N ASP A 163 -11.69 1.12 15.01
CA ASP A 163 -10.53 0.22 14.98
C ASP A 163 -9.99 0.02 13.56
N MET A 164 -10.87 -0.13 12.55
CA MET A 164 -10.46 -0.24 11.15
C MET A 164 -9.86 1.05 10.59
N LEU A 165 -10.41 2.21 10.95
CA LEU A 165 -9.85 3.53 10.56
C LEU A 165 -8.44 3.71 11.13
N LYS A 166 -8.24 3.37 12.41
CA LYS A 166 -6.93 3.41 13.06
C LYS A 166 -5.95 2.42 12.43
N ALA A 167 -6.42 1.21 12.11
CA ALA A 167 -5.58 0.19 11.48
C ALA A 167 -5.03 0.66 10.13
N GLU A 168 -5.85 1.28 9.26
CA GLU A 168 -5.35 1.80 7.98
C GLU A 168 -4.31 2.91 8.19
N LYS A 169 -4.57 3.86 9.10
CA LYS A 169 -3.61 4.92 9.42
C LYS A 169 -2.29 4.37 9.93
N LYS A 170 -2.34 3.45 10.87
CA LYS A 170 -1.13 2.80 11.38
C LYS A 170 -0.35 2.14 10.26
N LEU A 171 -1.00 1.33 9.44
CA LEU A 171 -0.36 0.60 8.35
C LEU A 171 0.32 1.53 7.33
N VAL A 172 -0.35 2.60 6.93
CA VAL A 172 0.08 3.46 5.82
C VAL A 172 0.92 4.65 6.30
N GLU A 173 0.47 5.37 7.34
CA GLU A 173 1.13 6.59 7.80
C GLU A 173 2.30 6.29 8.75
N GLU A 174 2.15 5.32 9.67
CA GLU A 174 3.16 5.05 10.70
C GLU A 174 4.17 3.99 10.26
N ASP A 175 3.68 2.89 9.67
CA ASP A 175 4.51 1.74 9.34
C ASP A 175 4.95 1.74 7.86
N ALA A 176 4.58 2.78 7.11
CA ALA A 176 5.02 3.07 5.75
C ALA A 176 4.78 1.94 4.73
N VAL A 177 3.70 1.20 4.90
CA VAL A 177 3.25 0.28 3.85
C VAL A 177 2.67 1.11 2.70
N VAL A 178 3.30 1.03 1.54
CA VAL A 178 2.90 1.79 0.36
C VAL A 178 1.63 1.20 -0.24
N ALA A 179 0.62 2.01 -0.38
CA ALA A 179 -0.66 1.65 -0.97
C ALA A 179 -1.01 2.52 -2.19
#